data_2bfa19a74df4a3dbd47faf96233d57a1
#
_entry.id   2bfa19a74df4a3dbd47faf96233d57a1
#
_cell.length_a   1.000
_cell.length_b   1.000
_cell.length_c   1.000
_cell.angle_alpha   90.00
_cell.angle_beta   90.00
_cell.angle_gamma   90.00
#
_symmetry.space_group_name_H-M   'P 1'
#
loop_
_entity.id
_entity.type
_entity.pdbx_description
1 polymer ?
#
loop_
_entity_poly.entity_id
_entity_poly.type
_entity_poly.pdbx_seq_one_letter_code
_entity_poly.pdbx_strand_id
1 'polypeptide(L)'
;MKFNVKNVKIVEVPGVFEIPLICKKLAKSKKYDAILTLGAVIKGQTDHYEMLCRAMVDGVRQVMLDFEIPIVFEVLMVRDILHAKARASLKNWHENKGYIGVRTIFEMMETMKRC
;
A
#
# COMPACT_ATOMS: atom_id res chain seq x y z
N MET A 1 -15.04 11.76 8.17
CA MET A 1 -13.89 12.67 7.99
C MET A 1 -13.57 12.78 6.51
N LYS A 2 -13.49 13.99 6.01
CA LYS A 2 -13.09 14.23 4.62
C LYS A 2 -11.60 14.53 4.59
N PHE A 3 -10.87 13.83 3.71
CA PHE A 3 -9.48 14.10 3.45
C PHE A 3 -9.35 14.99 2.22
N ASN A 4 -8.53 16.02 2.31
CA ASN A 4 -8.29 16.90 1.18
C ASN A 4 -7.00 16.46 0.49
N VAL A 5 -7.14 15.66 -0.57
CA VAL A 5 -6.01 15.16 -1.36
C VAL A 5 -5.98 15.98 -2.66
N LYS A 6 -4.96 16.81 -2.80
CA LYS A 6 -4.87 17.72 -3.95
C LYS A 6 -4.20 17.10 -5.17
N ASN A 7 -3.17 16.30 -4.97
CA ASN A 7 -2.38 15.74 -6.06
C ASN A 7 -2.17 14.24 -5.83
N VAL A 8 -2.82 13.44 -6.64
CA VAL A 8 -2.67 11.98 -6.61
C VAL A 8 -2.10 11.53 -7.94
N LYS A 9 -1.01 10.80 -7.89
CA LYS A 9 -0.46 10.10 -9.04
C LYS A 9 -0.68 8.60 -8.86
N ILE A 10 -1.27 7.97 -9.86
CA ILE A 10 -1.46 6.52 -9.86
C ILE A 10 -0.43 5.90 -10.79
N VAL A 11 0.33 4.94 -10.25
CA VAL A 11 1.33 4.19 -11.02
C VAL A 11 0.96 2.71 -10.95
N GLU A 12 0.73 2.12 -12.10
CA GLU A 12 0.44 0.69 -12.19
C GLU A 12 1.72 -0.10 -12.41
N VAL A 13 1.80 -1.27 -11.80
CA VAL A 13 2.93 -2.19 -11.94
C VAL A 13 2.44 -3.55 -12.39
N PRO A 14 3.29 -4.34 -13.08
CA PRO A 14 2.87 -5.64 -13.61
C PRO A 14 2.47 -6.66 -12.53
N GLY A 15 3.09 -6.58 -11.36
CA GLY A 15 2.81 -7.51 -10.28
C GLY A 15 3.28 -6.94 -8.95
N VAL A 16 2.95 -7.61 -7.86
CA VAL A 16 3.25 -7.11 -6.52
C VAL A 16 4.75 -7.13 -6.21
N PHE A 17 5.50 -8.01 -6.84
CA PHE A 17 6.95 -8.08 -6.63
C PHE A 17 7.67 -6.82 -7.12
N GLU A 18 7.07 -6.10 -8.05
CA GLU A 18 7.62 -4.88 -8.64
C GLU A 18 7.29 -3.62 -7.83
N ILE A 19 6.38 -3.72 -6.84
CA ILE A 19 5.97 -2.60 -6.01
C ILE A 19 7.15 -1.94 -5.28
N PRO A 20 8.06 -2.68 -4.61
CA PRO A 20 9.15 -2.05 -3.88
C PRO A 20 10.05 -1.17 -4.72
N LEU A 21 10.36 -1.57 -5.95
CA LEU A 21 11.20 -0.77 -6.83
C LEU A 21 10.55 0.56 -7.18
N ILE A 22 9.27 0.54 -7.48
CA ILE A 22 8.54 1.76 -7.82
C ILE A 22 8.37 2.64 -6.58
N CYS A 23 8.13 2.06 -5.41
CA CYS A 23 8.12 2.81 -4.16
C CYS A 23 9.45 3.55 -3.95
N LYS A 24 10.56 2.88 -4.19
CA LYS A 24 11.88 3.51 -4.07
C LYS A 24 12.05 4.67 -5.05
N LYS A 25 11.64 4.48 -6.30
CA LYS A 25 11.69 5.54 -7.31
C LYS A 25 10.87 6.76 -6.90
N LEU A 26 9.66 6.53 -6.43
CA LEU A 26 8.78 7.61 -5.99
C LEU A 26 9.35 8.32 -4.75
N ALA A 27 9.87 7.57 -3.79
CA ALA A 27 10.47 8.14 -2.59
C ALA A 27 11.70 8.98 -2.91
N LYS A 28 12.57 8.49 -3.80
CA LYS A 28 13.78 9.22 -4.21
C LYS A 28 13.46 10.53 -4.92
N SER A 29 12.32 10.62 -5.59
CA SER A 29 11.96 11.82 -6.35
C SER A 29 11.70 13.02 -5.44
N LYS A 30 11.37 12.80 -4.18
CA LYS A 30 11.00 13.82 -3.19
C LYS A 30 9.80 14.68 -3.60
N LYS A 31 8.96 14.16 -4.49
CA LYS A 31 7.77 14.85 -4.98
C LYS A 31 6.51 14.48 -4.22
N TYR A 32 6.56 13.45 -3.39
CA TYR A 32 5.38 12.89 -2.73
C TYR A 32 5.58 12.88 -1.22
N ASP A 33 4.49 13.16 -0.50
CA ASP A 33 4.50 13.16 0.96
C ASP A 33 4.23 11.77 1.55
N ALA A 34 3.61 10.90 0.78
CA ALA A 34 3.29 9.54 1.20
C ALA A 34 3.01 8.66 -0.01
N ILE A 35 3.06 7.37 0.22
CA ILE A 35 2.76 6.37 -0.80
C ILE A 35 1.72 5.41 -0.25
N LEU A 36 0.71 5.10 -1.06
CA LEU A 36 -0.26 4.04 -0.75
C LEU A 36 -0.09 2.92 -1.75
N THR A 37 0.21 1.71 -1.26
CA THR A 37 0.29 0.54 -2.12
C THR A 37 -1.05 -0.21 -2.08
N LEU A 38 -1.57 -0.52 -3.23
CA LEU A 38 -2.83 -1.24 -3.38
C LEU A 38 -2.64 -2.44 -4.31
N GLY A 39 -3.29 -3.52 -4.01
CA GLY A 39 -3.25 -4.71 -4.82
C GLY A 39 -3.83 -5.90 -4.10
N ALA A 40 -3.76 -7.06 -4.74
CA ALA A 40 -4.20 -8.31 -4.13
C ALA A 40 -3.32 -9.45 -4.59
N VAL A 41 -2.95 -10.30 -3.66
CA VAL A 41 -2.29 -11.57 -3.94
C VAL A 41 -3.20 -12.67 -3.43
N ILE A 42 -3.59 -13.56 -4.32
CA ILE A 42 -4.47 -14.68 -3.98
C ILE A 42 -3.62 -15.94 -3.92
N LYS A 43 -3.76 -16.67 -2.82
CA LYS A 43 -2.98 -17.89 -2.61
C LYS A 43 -3.35 -18.95 -3.64
N GLY A 44 -2.34 -19.38 -4.41
CA GLY A 44 -2.47 -20.50 -5.33
C GLY A 44 -2.06 -21.82 -4.67
N GLN A 45 -1.74 -22.82 -5.50
CA GLN A 45 -1.39 -24.17 -5.04
C GLN A 45 0.10 -24.34 -4.73
N THR A 46 0.90 -23.28 -4.86
CA THR A 46 2.35 -23.34 -4.68
C THR A 46 2.82 -22.50 -3.50
N ASP A 47 4.02 -22.76 -3.01
CA ASP A 47 4.65 -21.96 -1.94
C ASP A 47 5.11 -20.58 -2.42
N HIS A 48 5.00 -20.31 -3.71
CA HIS A 48 5.40 -19.04 -4.33
C HIS A 48 4.71 -17.84 -3.68
N TYR A 49 3.44 -18.02 -3.26
CA TYR A 49 2.64 -16.98 -2.60
C TYR A 49 3.35 -16.41 -1.36
N GLU A 50 3.81 -17.27 -0.45
CA GLU A 50 4.42 -16.82 0.81
C GLU A 50 5.75 -16.13 0.59
N MET A 51 6.58 -16.66 -0.32
CA MET A 51 7.85 -16.05 -0.68
C MET A 51 7.64 -14.67 -1.29
N LEU A 52 6.68 -14.55 -2.19
CA LEU A 52 6.33 -13.31 -2.87
C LEU A 52 5.85 -12.25 -1.88
N CYS A 53 4.95 -12.63 -0.98
CA CYS A 53 4.41 -11.72 0.02
C CYS A 53 5.49 -11.20 0.95
N ARG A 54 6.36 -12.08 1.42
CA ARG A 54 7.46 -11.70 2.31
C ARG A 54 8.43 -10.75 1.63
N ALA A 55 8.85 -11.07 0.41
CA ALA A 55 9.78 -10.22 -0.35
C ALA A 55 9.20 -8.83 -0.58
N MET A 56 7.92 -8.76 -0.93
CA MET A 56 7.23 -7.50 -1.16
C MET A 56 7.15 -6.65 0.13
N VAL A 57 6.71 -7.26 1.22
CA VAL A 57 6.59 -6.56 2.51
C VAL A 57 7.95 -6.05 2.98
N ASP A 58 8.97 -6.88 2.93
CA ASP A 58 10.32 -6.50 3.34
C ASP A 58 10.87 -5.36 2.46
N GLY A 59 10.65 -5.45 1.16
CA GLY A 59 11.10 -4.42 0.23
C GLY A 59 10.43 -3.07 0.45
N VAL A 60 9.11 -3.06 0.64
CA VAL A 60 8.36 -1.82 0.90
C VAL A 60 8.78 -1.21 2.23
N ARG A 61 8.91 -2.04 3.27
CA ARG A 61 9.35 -1.59 4.59
C ARG A 61 10.74 -0.94 4.52
N GLN A 62 11.65 -1.56 3.77
CA GLN A 62 13.00 -1.02 3.61
C GLN A 62 12.98 0.38 2.99
N VAL A 63 12.18 0.57 1.95
CA VAL A 63 12.05 1.89 1.30
C VAL A 63 11.49 2.92 2.29
N MET A 64 10.45 2.55 3.03
CA MET A 64 9.82 3.44 3.99
C MET A 64 10.84 3.92 5.04
N LEU A 65 11.64 3.00 5.57
CA LEU A 65 12.62 3.34 6.60
C LEU A 65 13.81 4.12 6.05
N ASP A 66 14.30 3.74 4.86
CA ASP A 66 15.47 4.39 4.26
C ASP A 66 15.17 5.83 3.83
N PHE A 67 13.98 6.10 3.37
CA PHE A 67 13.60 7.43 2.86
C PHE A 67 12.72 8.22 3.83
N GLU A 68 12.36 7.62 4.97
CA GLU A 68 11.52 8.24 5.99
C GLU A 68 10.23 8.84 5.39
N ILE A 69 9.63 8.11 4.46
CA ILE A 69 8.36 8.47 3.83
C ILE A 69 7.28 7.49 4.29
N PRO A 70 6.11 7.98 4.73
CA PRO A 70 5.03 7.07 5.07
C PRO A 70 4.61 6.26 3.86
N ILE A 71 4.68 4.95 3.98
CA ILE A 71 4.14 4.04 2.98
C ILE A 71 3.10 3.19 3.67
N VAL A 72 1.85 3.37 3.30
CA VAL A 72 0.77 2.56 3.85
C VAL A 72 0.56 1.37 2.95
N PHE A 73 0.68 0.20 3.55
CA PHE A 73 0.65 -1.07 2.85
C PHE A 73 -0.76 -1.66 2.92
N GLU A 74 -1.48 -1.58 1.82
CA GLU A 74 -2.83 -2.12 1.70
C GLU A 74 -2.91 -3.11 0.54
N VAL A 75 -1.86 -3.92 0.37
CA VAL A 75 -1.87 -5.04 -0.54
C VAL A 75 -2.50 -6.23 0.18
N LEU A 76 -3.60 -6.71 -0.35
CA LEU A 76 -4.34 -7.82 0.25
C LEU A 76 -3.65 -9.15 -0.05
N MET A 77 -3.40 -9.92 0.99
CA MET A 77 -2.85 -11.27 0.88
C MET A 77 -3.91 -12.24 1.38
N VAL A 78 -4.74 -12.72 0.47
CA VAL A 78 -5.93 -13.49 0.81
C VAL A 78 -5.91 -14.86 0.15
N ARG A 79 -6.62 -15.81 0.75
CA ARG A 79 -6.76 -17.15 0.21
C ARG A 79 -7.87 -17.25 -0.83
N ASP A 80 -8.84 -16.35 -0.75
CA ASP A 80 -10.03 -16.37 -1.58
C ASP A 80 -10.28 -14.98 -2.15
N ILE A 81 -10.62 -14.94 -3.44
CA ILE A 81 -10.92 -13.70 -4.15
C ILE A 81 -12.11 -12.95 -3.53
N LEU A 82 -13.05 -13.67 -2.90
CA LEU A 82 -14.20 -13.05 -2.23
C LEU A 82 -13.74 -12.14 -1.08
N HIS A 83 -12.69 -12.51 -0.37
CA HIS A 83 -12.13 -11.69 0.69
C HIS A 83 -11.53 -10.39 0.14
N ALA A 84 -10.87 -10.46 -1.03
CA ALA A 84 -10.34 -9.28 -1.68
C ALA A 84 -11.48 -8.35 -2.13
N LYS A 85 -12.53 -8.91 -2.70
CA LYS A 85 -13.69 -8.13 -3.16
C LYS A 85 -14.39 -7.42 -2.00
N ALA A 86 -14.53 -8.09 -0.86
CA ALA A 86 -15.15 -7.48 0.33
C ALA A 86 -14.37 -6.25 0.80
N ARG A 87 -13.04 -6.32 0.78
CA ARG A 87 -12.18 -5.22 1.21
C ARG A 87 -12.04 -4.09 0.19
N ALA A 88 -12.58 -4.27 -1.01
CA ALA A 88 -12.63 -3.24 -2.04
C ALA A 88 -14.05 -2.68 -2.22
N SER A 89 -14.99 -3.05 -1.35
CA SER A 89 -16.39 -2.70 -1.47
C SER A 89 -16.62 -1.19 -1.30
N LEU A 90 -17.36 -0.61 -2.22
CA LEU A 90 -17.83 0.78 -2.12
C LEU A 90 -19.07 0.90 -1.23
N LYS A 91 -19.79 -0.21 -1.01
CA LYS A 91 -20.96 -0.24 -0.12
C LYS A 91 -20.56 -0.25 1.35
N ASN A 92 -19.52 -1.00 1.68
CA ASN A 92 -18.95 -1.09 3.02
C ASN A 92 -17.62 -0.37 3.06
N TRP A 93 -17.66 0.96 2.99
CA TRP A 93 -16.45 1.77 2.95
C TRP A 93 -15.57 1.60 4.20
N HIS A 94 -16.14 1.16 5.33
CA HIS A 94 -15.37 0.84 6.54
C HIS A 94 -14.38 -0.31 6.32
N GLU A 95 -14.69 -1.22 5.41
CA GLU A 95 -13.85 -2.36 5.05
C GLU A 95 -13.00 -2.09 3.82
N ASN A 96 -13.20 -0.96 3.16
CA ASN A 96 -12.48 -0.61 1.95
C ASN A 96 -11.04 -0.22 2.30
N LYS A 97 -10.08 -0.99 1.81
CA LYS A 97 -8.66 -0.80 2.12
C LYS A 97 -8.09 0.48 1.53
N GLY A 98 -8.62 0.95 0.43
CA GLY A 98 -8.23 2.25 -0.13
C GLY A 98 -8.59 3.39 0.83
N TYR A 99 -9.81 3.38 1.35
CA TYR A 99 -10.26 4.38 2.32
C TYR A 99 -9.43 4.31 3.62
N ILE A 100 -9.27 3.10 4.17
CA ILE A 100 -8.48 2.88 5.38
C ILE A 100 -7.04 3.34 5.17
N GLY A 101 -6.47 3.04 4.01
CA GLY A 101 -5.11 3.44 3.67
C GLY A 101 -4.92 4.95 3.63
N VAL A 102 -5.85 5.68 3.00
CA VAL A 102 -5.79 7.15 2.94
C VAL A 102 -5.88 7.74 4.35
N ARG A 103 -6.80 7.24 5.18
CA ARG A 103 -6.93 7.69 6.57
C ARG A 103 -5.63 7.45 7.35
N THR A 104 -5.03 6.29 7.17
CA THR A 104 -3.77 5.94 7.84
C THR A 104 -2.63 6.87 7.41
N ILE A 105 -2.57 7.24 6.13
CA ILE A 105 -1.58 8.19 5.63
C ILE A 105 -1.69 9.52 6.39
N PHE A 106 -2.89 10.08 6.49
CA PHE A 106 -3.08 11.36 7.18
C PHE A 106 -2.73 11.28 8.66
N GLU A 107 -3.10 10.20 9.32
CA GLU A 107 -2.73 9.96 10.71
C GLU A 107 -1.21 9.88 10.88
N MET A 108 -0.52 9.16 9.99
CA MET A 108 0.94 9.04 10.03
C MET A 108 1.65 10.37 9.79
N MET A 109 1.16 11.14 8.83
CA MET A 109 1.74 12.46 8.54
C MET A 109 1.63 13.38 9.75
N GLU A 110 0.48 13.37 10.44
CA GLU A 110 0.31 14.13 11.66
C GLU A 110 1.24 13.63 12.78
N THR A 111 1.37 12.33 12.92
CA THR A 111 2.28 11.74 13.91
C THR A 111 3.73 12.15 13.65
N MET A 112 4.17 12.09 12.40
CA MET A 112 5.54 12.45 12.03
C MET A 112 5.87 13.91 12.31
N LYS A 113 4.90 14.81 12.19
CA LYS A 113 5.10 16.22 12.54
C LYS A 113 5.39 16.44 14.03
N ARG A 114 4.96 15.50 14.88
CA ARG A 114 5.16 15.59 16.33
C ARG A 114 6.47 14.94 16.80
N CYS A 115 7.16 14.26 15.91
CA CYS A 115 8.43 13.61 16.26
C CYS A 115 9.64 14.55 16.21
#